data_9487303e6b5fc17d48005b09e5116c28
#
_entry.id   9487303e6b5fc17d48005b09e5116c28
#
_cell.length_a   1.000
_cell.length_b   1.000
_cell.length_c   1.000
_cell.angle_alpha   90.00
_cell.angle_beta   90.00
_cell.angle_gamma   90.00
#
_symmetry.space_group_name_H-M   'P 1'
#
loop_
_entity.id
_entity.type
_entity.pdbx_description
1 polymer ?
#
loop_
_entity_poly.entity_id
_entity_poly.type
_entity_poly.pdbx_seq_one_letter_code
_entity_poly.pdbx_strand_id
1 'polypeptide(L)'
;MATTSNTRLEFIQGAARSGKQARESFERDLQRRLADQGVILSADDLSGLYDPSRQLFTTIDGKPRMLTFDDILAFKAAVRDIQRKHGQFRAGKPTGEAGGILARQVIDLSRPEDRQRANKQIHFATPLANRAGVVQFQTNAGPNSDTQRHFVTVQFMGYDSALAGGLSTREAARQMARGKIKFDCDCGRHTFWYRYIATIGNFNVGRAEDGFPKVRNPKLYGVACKHVLRVMAVIAHGPTFENFAQRMIDNGRKTLSNKNQTVSVADQQKFVQQALKARKRDRTITTSEERRHARQAQPAEKRRAAERVRSANDQLRKTHTAKVNKSVPFEQKIKTLMAMGYGRDAAVAAIAAADQAQR
;
A
#
# COMPACT_ATOMS: atom_id res chain seq x y z
N MET A 1 -11.73 36.15 11.17
CA MET A 1 -10.50 35.64 11.82
C MET A 1 -10.72 34.73 13.03
N ALA A 2 -11.95 34.30 13.34
CA ALA A 2 -12.27 33.47 14.53
C ALA A 2 -12.33 31.97 14.27
N THR A 3 -12.32 31.51 13.02
CA THR A 3 -12.49 30.08 12.65
C THR A 3 -11.23 29.26 12.79
N THR A 4 -10.03 29.84 12.79
CA THR A 4 -8.75 29.09 12.87
C THR A 4 -8.38 28.71 14.32
N SER A 5 -8.90 29.36 15.31
CA SER A 5 -8.58 29.08 16.72
C SER A 5 -9.36 27.87 17.26
N ASN A 6 -10.62 27.69 16.83
CA ASN A 6 -11.45 26.53 17.24
C ASN A 6 -10.94 25.21 16.70
N THR A 7 -10.49 25.17 15.44
CA THR A 7 -9.95 23.95 14.82
C THR A 7 -8.65 23.47 15.49
N ARG A 8 -7.87 24.39 16.04
CA ARG A 8 -6.62 24.08 16.75
C ARG A 8 -6.87 23.48 18.14
N LEU A 9 -7.88 23.98 18.85
CA LEU A 9 -8.32 23.45 20.15
C LEU A 9 -8.97 22.07 20.00
N GLU A 10 -9.83 21.87 19.00
CA GLU A 10 -10.45 20.59 18.70
C GLU A 10 -9.42 19.52 18.34
N PHE A 11 -8.33 19.91 17.70
CA PHE A 11 -7.26 18.98 17.29
C PHE A 11 -6.32 18.61 18.45
N ILE A 12 -5.97 19.56 19.32
CA ILE A 12 -5.20 19.31 20.55
C ILE A 12 -6.03 18.44 21.51
N GLN A 13 -7.32 18.69 21.62
CA GLN A 13 -8.27 17.82 22.32
C GLN A 13 -8.40 16.48 21.63
N GLY A 14 -8.26 16.40 20.30
CA GLY A 14 -8.22 15.18 19.51
C GLY A 14 -6.98 14.30 19.81
N ALA A 15 -5.81 14.88 19.99
CA ALA A 15 -4.58 14.16 20.32
C ALA A 15 -4.58 13.65 21.78
N ALA A 16 -5.08 14.43 22.71
CA ALA A 16 -5.30 14.01 24.11
C ALA A 16 -6.43 12.96 24.22
N ARG A 17 -7.49 13.11 23.42
CA ARG A 17 -8.56 12.11 23.26
C ARG A 17 -8.05 10.82 22.62
N SER A 18 -7.01 10.85 21.75
CA SER A 18 -6.48 9.66 21.10
C SER A 18 -5.84 8.69 22.10
N GLY A 19 -5.17 9.19 23.16
CA GLY A 19 -4.64 8.37 24.24
C GLY A 19 -5.75 7.74 25.10
N LYS A 20 -6.82 8.49 25.36
CA LYS A 20 -8.01 8.00 26.06
C LYS A 20 -8.81 7.03 25.18
N GLN A 21 -9.02 7.36 23.92
CA GLN A 21 -9.67 6.49 22.94
C GLN A 21 -8.89 5.21 22.67
N ALA A 22 -7.55 5.23 22.71
CA ALA A 22 -6.74 4.04 22.62
C ALA A 22 -6.93 3.10 23.84
N ARG A 23 -7.05 3.68 25.05
CA ARG A 23 -7.40 2.90 26.25
C ARG A 23 -8.83 2.35 26.19
N GLU A 24 -9.79 3.17 25.81
CA GLU A 24 -11.19 2.75 25.67
C GLU A 24 -11.37 1.73 24.56
N SER A 25 -10.61 1.83 23.48
CA SER A 25 -10.55 0.80 22.43
C SER A 25 -9.94 -0.48 22.94
N PHE A 26 -8.88 -0.38 23.75
CA PHE A 26 -8.24 -1.52 24.39
C PHE A 26 -9.18 -2.22 25.39
N GLU A 27 -9.88 -1.48 26.22
CA GLU A 27 -10.86 -2.05 27.18
C GLU A 27 -12.04 -2.66 26.46
N ARG A 28 -12.57 -2.03 25.41
CA ARG A 28 -13.62 -2.61 24.56
C ARG A 28 -13.17 -3.89 23.86
N ASP A 29 -11.93 -3.93 23.36
CA ASP A 29 -11.35 -5.13 22.75
C ASP A 29 -11.19 -6.25 23.81
N LEU A 30 -10.79 -5.90 25.03
CA LEU A 30 -10.69 -6.84 26.13
C LEU A 30 -12.07 -7.41 26.49
N GLN A 31 -13.10 -6.55 26.63
CA GLN A 31 -14.47 -6.95 26.89
C GLN A 31 -15.04 -7.83 25.77
N ARG A 32 -14.82 -7.45 24.52
CA ARG A 32 -15.19 -8.28 23.35
C ARG A 32 -14.52 -9.65 23.36
N ARG A 33 -13.27 -9.74 23.79
CA ARG A 33 -12.53 -11.01 23.88
C ARG A 33 -13.07 -11.90 25.00
N LEU A 34 -13.41 -11.31 26.12
CA LEU A 34 -14.05 -12.04 27.23
C LEU A 34 -15.44 -12.54 26.82
N ALA A 35 -16.18 -11.75 26.03
CA ALA A 35 -17.47 -12.17 25.46
C ALA A 35 -17.32 -13.16 24.29
N ASP A 36 -16.22 -13.11 23.52
CA ASP A 36 -15.97 -13.92 22.32
C ASP A 36 -15.10 -15.17 22.60
N GLN A 37 -15.15 -15.74 23.80
CA GLN A 37 -14.42 -16.99 24.14
C GLN A 37 -14.70 -18.14 23.15
N GLY A 38 -15.84 -18.10 22.46
CA GLY A 38 -16.18 -19.02 21.39
C GLY A 38 -15.43 -18.82 20.06
N VAL A 39 -14.79 -17.66 19.81
CA VAL A 39 -14.20 -17.29 18.50
C VAL A 39 -12.70 -17.58 18.42
N ILE A 40 -12.00 -17.56 19.54
CA ILE A 40 -10.56 -17.86 19.65
C ILE A 40 -10.33 -19.20 20.34
N LEU A 41 -9.15 -19.76 20.09
CA LEU A 41 -8.66 -20.95 20.77
C LEU A 41 -7.48 -20.55 21.66
N SER A 42 -7.46 -20.97 22.92
CA SER A 42 -6.37 -20.65 23.84
C SER A 42 -5.05 -21.32 23.41
N ALA A 43 -3.93 -20.85 23.95
CA ALA A 43 -2.63 -21.49 23.73
C ALA A 43 -2.61 -22.92 24.29
N ASP A 44 -3.26 -23.16 25.42
CA ASP A 44 -3.35 -24.48 26.05
C ASP A 44 -4.17 -25.44 25.19
N ASP A 45 -5.34 -25.01 24.70
CA ASP A 45 -6.15 -25.80 23.78
C ASP A 45 -5.35 -26.17 22.52
N LEU A 46 -4.61 -25.19 21.97
CA LEU A 46 -3.76 -25.40 20.78
C LEU A 46 -2.58 -26.34 21.12
N SER A 47 -2.06 -26.35 22.35
CA SER A 47 -0.97 -27.23 22.75
C SER A 47 -1.38 -28.71 22.78
N GLY A 48 -2.65 -29.01 22.84
CA GLY A 48 -3.22 -30.36 22.83
C GLY A 48 -3.97 -30.73 24.10
N LEU A 49 -4.18 -29.75 25.00
CA LEU A 49 -5.00 -29.90 26.19
C LEU A 49 -6.49 -29.60 25.93
N TYR A 50 -6.89 -29.61 24.66
CA TYR A 50 -8.28 -29.39 24.26
C TYR A 50 -9.20 -30.48 24.78
N ASP A 51 -10.25 -30.03 25.48
CA ASP A 51 -11.34 -30.91 25.97
C ASP A 51 -12.49 -30.93 24.94
N PRO A 52 -12.77 -32.07 24.29
CA PRO A 52 -13.82 -32.18 23.28
C PRO A 52 -15.23 -31.88 23.85
N SER A 53 -15.45 -32.03 25.17
CA SER A 53 -16.73 -31.74 25.80
C SER A 53 -17.13 -30.25 25.70
N ARG A 54 -16.20 -29.36 25.49
CA ARG A 54 -16.41 -27.91 25.33
C ARG A 54 -17.12 -27.51 24.04
N GLN A 55 -17.36 -28.42 23.10
CA GLN A 55 -18.11 -28.19 21.87
C GLN A 55 -17.71 -26.89 21.10
N LEU A 56 -16.43 -26.69 20.90
CA LEU A 56 -15.93 -25.50 20.17
C LEU A 56 -16.19 -25.65 18.68
N PHE A 57 -16.41 -24.51 18.02
CA PHE A 57 -16.64 -24.42 16.57
C PHE A 57 -15.45 -23.82 15.83
N THR A 58 -15.29 -24.23 14.56
CA THR A 58 -14.35 -23.65 13.60
C THR A 58 -15.02 -23.38 12.27
N THR A 59 -14.39 -22.57 11.44
CA THR A 59 -14.81 -22.29 10.05
C THR A 59 -13.72 -22.67 9.03
N ILE A 60 -12.86 -23.61 9.38
CA ILE A 60 -11.70 -23.97 8.53
C ILE A 60 -12.12 -24.39 7.11
N ASP A 61 -13.29 -25.01 6.97
CA ASP A 61 -13.86 -25.43 5.68
C ASP A 61 -14.82 -24.40 5.08
N GLY A 62 -14.84 -23.18 5.62
CA GLY A 62 -15.68 -22.09 5.12
C GLY A 62 -17.08 -22.04 5.73
N LYS A 63 -17.52 -23.09 6.46
CA LYS A 63 -18.80 -23.15 7.19
C LYS A 63 -18.54 -23.46 8.66
N PRO A 64 -19.38 -22.94 9.58
CA PRO A 64 -19.30 -23.32 10.99
C PRO A 64 -19.54 -24.83 11.19
N ARG A 65 -18.63 -25.50 11.87
CA ARG A 65 -18.75 -26.88 12.30
C ARG A 65 -18.01 -27.14 13.61
N MET A 66 -18.28 -28.26 14.24
CA MET A 66 -17.54 -28.69 15.44
C MET A 66 -16.05 -28.82 15.15
N LEU A 67 -15.25 -28.40 16.11
CA LEU A 67 -13.78 -28.51 16.09
C LEU A 67 -13.41 -29.99 16.33
N THR A 68 -12.48 -30.50 15.53
CA THR A 68 -11.94 -31.86 15.66
C THR A 68 -10.49 -31.84 16.09
N PHE A 69 -9.93 -32.95 16.49
CA PHE A 69 -8.49 -33.05 16.80
C PHE A 69 -7.62 -32.81 15.57
N ASP A 70 -8.06 -33.24 14.38
CA ASP A 70 -7.36 -33.01 13.12
C ASP A 70 -7.26 -31.50 12.81
N ASP A 71 -8.26 -30.70 13.19
CA ASP A 71 -8.20 -29.26 13.06
C ASP A 71 -7.10 -28.65 13.95
N ILE A 72 -6.93 -29.16 15.16
CA ILE A 72 -5.83 -28.75 16.05
C ILE A 72 -4.48 -29.03 15.41
N LEU A 73 -4.31 -30.20 14.78
CA LEU A 73 -3.08 -30.54 14.06
C LEU A 73 -2.86 -29.61 12.86
N ALA A 74 -3.91 -29.31 12.10
CA ALA A 74 -3.86 -28.36 10.99
C ALA A 74 -3.50 -26.95 11.48
N PHE A 75 -4.05 -26.48 12.61
CA PHE A 75 -3.72 -25.21 13.22
C PHE A 75 -2.25 -25.14 13.65
N LYS A 76 -1.74 -26.19 14.32
CA LYS A 76 -0.31 -26.29 14.66
C LYS A 76 0.59 -26.23 13.43
N ALA A 77 0.21 -26.90 12.36
CA ALA A 77 0.95 -26.84 11.10
C ALA A 77 0.97 -25.43 10.51
N ALA A 78 -0.18 -24.73 10.49
CA ALA A 78 -0.27 -23.36 10.02
C ALA A 78 0.59 -22.40 10.86
N VAL A 79 0.64 -22.54 12.17
CA VAL A 79 1.50 -21.77 13.07
C VAL A 79 2.98 -21.96 12.71
N ARG A 80 3.42 -23.21 12.58
CA ARG A 80 4.81 -23.55 12.21
C ARG A 80 5.18 -22.96 10.84
N ASP A 81 4.26 -22.97 9.89
CA ASP A 81 4.46 -22.38 8.58
C ASP A 81 4.68 -20.87 8.63
N ILE A 82 3.86 -20.15 9.39
CA ILE A 82 4.04 -18.71 9.59
C ILE A 82 5.39 -18.43 10.27
N GLN A 83 5.71 -19.11 11.34
CA GLN A 83 6.97 -18.94 12.06
C GLN A 83 8.19 -19.20 11.16
N ARG A 84 8.12 -20.22 10.31
CA ARG A 84 9.19 -20.54 9.34
C ARG A 84 9.30 -19.47 8.25
N LYS A 85 8.19 -19.05 7.67
CA LYS A 85 8.14 -17.99 6.64
C LYS A 85 8.71 -16.66 7.11
N HIS A 86 8.56 -16.35 8.39
CA HIS A 86 9.06 -15.10 8.97
C HIS A 86 10.41 -15.28 9.70
N GLY A 87 11.10 -16.39 9.48
CA GLY A 87 12.46 -16.62 9.98
C GLY A 87 12.56 -16.79 11.50
N GLN A 88 11.46 -17.16 12.19
CA GLN A 88 11.48 -17.37 13.64
C GLN A 88 12.15 -18.70 14.02
N PHE A 89 12.18 -19.65 13.10
CA PHE A 89 12.81 -20.96 13.28
C PHE A 89 13.71 -21.29 12.08
N ARG A 90 14.92 -21.76 12.38
CA ARG A 90 15.83 -22.31 11.41
C ARG A 90 16.24 -23.72 11.87
N ALA A 91 16.12 -24.72 10.99
CA ALA A 91 16.38 -26.13 11.33
C ALA A 91 15.64 -26.60 12.61
N GLY A 92 14.40 -26.10 12.84
CA GLY A 92 13.58 -26.47 14.00
C GLY A 92 13.92 -25.77 15.31
N LYS A 93 14.91 -24.89 15.33
CA LYS A 93 15.32 -24.12 16.51
C LYS A 93 14.93 -22.63 16.37
N PRO A 94 14.57 -21.93 17.47
CA PRO A 94 14.40 -20.48 17.47
C PRO A 94 15.66 -19.77 17.01
N THR A 95 15.52 -18.76 16.12
CA THR A 95 16.68 -18.03 15.57
C THR A 95 17.23 -16.97 16.50
N GLY A 96 16.44 -16.51 17.47
CA GLY A 96 16.79 -15.34 18.30
C GLY A 96 16.83 -14.01 17.55
N GLU A 97 16.49 -13.98 16.25
CA GLU A 97 16.48 -12.76 15.46
C GLU A 97 15.44 -11.75 15.93
N ALA A 98 15.75 -10.47 15.78
CA ALA A 98 14.90 -9.35 16.23
C ALA A 98 13.49 -9.31 15.60
N GLY A 99 13.23 -10.14 14.59
CA GLY A 99 11.96 -10.22 13.88
C GLY A 99 11.73 -9.06 12.91
N GLY A 100 10.46 -8.74 12.68
CA GLY A 100 10.05 -7.70 11.74
C GLY A 100 9.86 -8.20 10.32
N ILE A 101 9.14 -7.41 9.51
CA ILE A 101 8.76 -7.71 8.12
C ILE A 101 8.97 -6.44 7.28
N LEU A 102 9.25 -6.58 5.98
CA LEU A 102 9.34 -5.42 5.10
C LEU A 102 7.95 -4.90 4.74
N ALA A 103 7.78 -3.57 4.68
CA ALA A 103 6.50 -2.96 4.27
C ALA A 103 5.99 -3.52 2.92
N ARG A 104 6.90 -3.80 2.00
CA ARG A 104 6.56 -4.41 0.71
C ARG A 104 6.06 -5.84 0.83
N GLN A 105 6.69 -6.65 1.69
CA GLN A 105 6.25 -8.02 1.97
C GLN A 105 4.85 -8.06 2.59
N VAL A 106 4.51 -7.08 3.46
CA VAL A 106 3.14 -6.98 4.01
C VAL A 106 2.12 -6.81 2.90
N ILE A 107 2.41 -5.99 1.89
CA ILE A 107 1.54 -5.81 0.73
C ILE A 107 1.45 -7.11 -0.08
N ASP A 108 2.59 -7.76 -0.34
CA ASP A 108 2.65 -8.96 -1.19
C ASP A 108 1.95 -10.16 -0.55
N LEU A 109 2.04 -10.29 0.77
CA LEU A 109 1.40 -11.36 1.54
C LEU A 109 -0.06 -11.07 1.93
N SER A 110 -0.60 -9.90 1.57
CA SER A 110 -1.96 -9.52 1.94
C SER A 110 -3.02 -10.23 1.08
N ARG A 111 -4.22 -10.37 1.66
CA ARG A 111 -5.37 -10.91 0.94
C ARG A 111 -5.83 -9.93 -0.15
N PRO A 112 -6.23 -10.43 -1.33
CA PRO A 112 -6.75 -9.58 -2.41
C PRO A 112 -7.94 -8.72 -1.97
N GLU A 113 -8.85 -9.26 -1.14
CA GLU A 113 -10.03 -8.56 -0.63
C GLU A 113 -9.65 -7.39 0.27
N ASP A 114 -8.63 -7.54 1.12
CA ASP A 114 -8.17 -6.47 1.99
C ASP A 114 -7.42 -5.38 1.19
N ARG A 115 -6.70 -5.74 0.10
CA ARG A 115 -6.13 -4.75 -0.84
C ARG A 115 -7.22 -3.98 -1.58
N GLN A 116 -8.27 -4.67 -2.05
CA GLN A 116 -9.40 -4.00 -2.71
C GLN A 116 -10.11 -3.03 -1.76
N ARG A 117 -10.35 -3.44 -0.50
CA ARG A 117 -10.92 -2.55 0.53
C ARG A 117 -9.99 -1.38 0.83
N ALA A 118 -8.69 -1.60 0.93
CA ALA A 118 -7.72 -0.53 1.13
C ALA A 118 -7.74 0.48 -0.01
N ASN A 119 -7.82 0.00 -1.27
CA ASN A 119 -7.88 0.86 -2.45
C ASN A 119 -9.18 1.64 -2.57
N LYS A 120 -10.32 1.03 -2.20
CA LYS A 120 -11.65 1.64 -2.33
C LYS A 120 -12.02 2.55 -1.15
N GLN A 121 -11.59 2.20 0.08
CA GLN A 121 -12.14 2.79 1.30
C GLN A 121 -11.13 3.63 2.08
N ILE A 122 -9.83 3.39 1.95
CA ILE A 122 -8.81 4.10 2.72
C ILE A 122 -8.04 5.04 1.79
N HIS A 123 -8.26 6.34 2.00
CA HIS A 123 -7.80 7.38 1.08
C HIS A 123 -6.47 7.99 1.48
N PHE A 124 -6.16 8.01 2.78
CA PHE A 124 -4.92 8.58 3.31
C PHE A 124 -4.37 7.79 4.49
N ALA A 125 -3.09 7.96 4.76
CA ALA A 125 -2.42 7.58 5.99
C ALA A 125 -1.44 8.70 6.33
N THR A 126 -1.61 9.30 7.51
CA THR A 126 -0.86 10.47 7.94
C THR A 126 -0.13 10.18 9.23
N PRO A 127 1.18 10.41 9.35
CA PRO A 127 1.89 10.30 10.61
C PRO A 127 1.41 11.38 11.57
N LEU A 128 1.15 11.00 12.83
CA LEU A 128 0.69 11.90 13.90
C LEU A 128 1.81 12.24 14.87
N ALA A 129 2.56 11.24 15.27
CA ALA A 129 3.61 11.34 16.26
C ALA A 129 4.68 10.28 16.02
N ASN A 130 5.89 10.55 16.51
CA ASN A 130 6.95 9.58 16.58
C ASN A 130 7.67 9.62 17.93
N ARG A 131 8.17 8.46 18.37
CA ARG A 131 9.00 8.32 19.56
C ARG A 131 9.94 7.13 19.35
N ALA A 132 11.25 7.36 19.45
CA ALA A 132 12.25 6.29 19.36
C ALA A 132 12.04 5.28 18.21
N GLY A 133 11.80 5.80 17.00
CA GLY A 133 11.56 4.96 15.82
C GLY A 133 10.16 4.34 15.72
N VAL A 134 9.29 4.58 16.68
CA VAL A 134 7.88 4.19 16.63
C VAL A 134 7.05 5.36 16.12
N VAL A 135 6.34 5.16 15.01
CA VAL A 135 5.48 6.17 14.39
C VAL A 135 4.02 5.73 14.49
N GLN A 136 3.18 6.62 15.00
CA GLN A 136 1.73 6.45 14.96
C GLN A 136 1.16 7.12 13.72
N PHE A 137 0.46 6.34 12.91
CA PHE A 137 -0.27 6.82 11.74
C PHE A 137 -1.77 6.85 12.01
N GLN A 138 -2.44 7.82 11.38
CA GLN A 138 -3.89 7.90 11.33
C GLN A 138 -4.36 7.64 9.90
N THR A 139 -5.43 6.86 9.77
CA THR A 139 -6.15 6.63 8.52
C THR A 139 -7.62 7.01 8.69
N ASN A 140 -8.32 7.30 7.59
CA ASN A 140 -9.78 7.30 7.65
C ASN A 140 -10.31 5.88 7.90
N ALA A 141 -11.49 5.79 8.49
CA ALA A 141 -12.21 4.54 8.62
C ALA A 141 -12.99 4.20 7.33
N GLY A 142 -13.46 2.96 7.22
CA GLY A 142 -14.36 2.57 6.14
C GLY A 142 -15.81 2.97 6.44
N PRO A 143 -16.71 2.85 5.44
CA PRO A 143 -18.10 3.31 5.58
C PRO A 143 -18.91 2.59 6.67
N ASN A 144 -18.54 1.36 7.01
CA ASN A 144 -19.23 0.55 8.03
C ASN A 144 -18.40 0.46 9.32
N SER A 145 -17.74 1.53 9.71
CA SER A 145 -16.94 1.59 10.94
C SER A 145 -17.66 2.40 12.01
N ASP A 146 -17.62 1.94 13.24
CA ASP A 146 -18.14 2.65 14.41
C ASP A 146 -17.29 3.89 14.78
N THR A 147 -16.14 4.05 14.12
CA THR A 147 -15.21 5.15 14.33
C THR A 147 -14.93 5.88 13.03
N GLN A 148 -14.59 7.15 13.11
CA GLN A 148 -14.21 7.95 11.94
C GLN A 148 -12.78 7.70 11.48
N ARG A 149 -11.92 7.20 12.36
CA ARG A 149 -10.47 7.09 12.18
C ARG A 149 -9.94 5.82 12.81
N HIS A 150 -8.86 5.29 12.24
CA HIS A 150 -8.09 4.20 12.82
C HIS A 150 -6.62 4.57 12.95
N PHE A 151 -5.98 4.01 13.98
CA PHE A 151 -4.58 4.24 14.28
C PHE A 151 -3.77 2.99 13.96
N VAL A 152 -2.66 3.22 13.26
CA VAL A 152 -1.68 2.19 12.94
C VAL A 152 -0.36 2.60 13.55
N THR A 153 0.18 1.78 14.43
CA THR A 153 1.51 1.96 15.00
C THR A 153 2.52 1.18 14.19
N VAL A 154 3.63 1.82 13.83
CA VAL A 154 4.73 1.18 13.08
C VAL A 154 6.04 1.47 13.78
N GLN A 155 6.78 0.42 14.13
CA GLN A 155 8.14 0.50 14.66
C GLN A 155 9.14 0.22 13.56
N PHE A 156 10.05 1.15 13.30
CA PHE A 156 11.14 1.00 12.35
C PHE A 156 12.36 0.38 13.05
N MET A 157 12.66 -0.88 12.75
CA MET A 157 13.74 -1.63 13.39
C MET A 157 15.13 -1.06 13.09
N GLY A 158 15.29 -0.37 11.97
CA GLY A 158 16.53 0.27 11.56
C GLY A 158 16.70 1.72 12.06
N TYR A 159 15.85 2.22 12.97
CA TYR A 159 15.90 3.62 13.40
C TYR A 159 17.20 3.97 14.13
N ASP A 160 17.61 3.19 15.12
CA ASP A 160 18.83 3.44 15.88
C ASP A 160 20.07 3.37 15.00
N SER A 161 20.12 2.41 14.07
CA SER A 161 21.19 2.32 13.06
C SER A 161 21.21 3.53 12.12
N ALA A 162 20.04 4.08 11.78
CA ALA A 162 19.94 5.28 10.97
C ALA A 162 20.38 6.56 11.70
N LEU A 163 20.24 6.60 13.03
CA LEU A 163 20.77 7.70 13.86
C LEU A 163 22.30 7.63 13.97
N ALA A 164 22.84 6.45 14.31
CA ALA A 164 24.24 6.23 14.59
C ALA A 164 25.13 6.19 13.33
N GLY A 165 24.53 5.86 12.17
CA GLY A 165 25.29 5.67 10.93
C GLY A 165 25.78 6.95 10.29
N GLY A 166 26.91 6.85 9.54
CA GLY A 166 27.53 7.96 8.79
C GLY A 166 26.84 8.35 7.48
N LEU A 167 25.68 7.76 7.16
CA LEU A 167 24.92 8.09 5.96
C LEU A 167 24.31 9.50 6.04
N SER A 168 24.12 10.13 4.88
CA SER A 168 23.30 11.33 4.80
C SER A 168 21.91 11.07 5.36
N THR A 169 21.25 12.07 5.92
CA THR A 169 19.90 11.95 6.47
C THR A 169 18.92 11.34 5.48
N ARG A 170 19.04 11.72 4.21
CA ARG A 170 18.17 11.22 3.13
C ARG A 170 18.38 9.74 2.87
N GLU A 171 19.62 9.29 2.81
CA GLU A 171 19.96 7.88 2.60
C GLU A 171 19.58 7.03 3.81
N ALA A 172 19.86 7.52 5.03
CA ALA A 172 19.46 6.88 6.27
C ALA A 172 17.92 6.72 6.35
N ALA A 173 17.14 7.76 5.99
CA ALA A 173 15.69 7.71 5.92
C ALA A 173 15.18 6.67 4.93
N ARG A 174 15.78 6.60 3.74
CA ARG A 174 15.44 5.59 2.72
C ARG A 174 15.77 4.18 3.18
N GLN A 175 16.94 3.99 3.78
CA GLN A 175 17.35 2.70 4.30
C GLN A 175 16.42 2.23 5.42
N MET A 176 16.09 3.11 6.37
CA MET A 176 15.14 2.83 7.44
C MET A 176 13.75 2.45 6.89
N ALA A 177 13.23 3.22 5.92
CA ALA A 177 11.92 2.95 5.31
C ALA A 177 11.86 1.63 4.54
N ARG A 178 12.98 1.17 3.99
CA ARG A 178 13.11 -0.12 3.30
C ARG A 178 13.45 -1.27 4.24
N GLY A 179 13.79 -0.97 5.48
CA GLY A 179 14.15 -1.94 6.50
C GLY A 179 12.94 -2.70 7.07
N LYS A 180 13.25 -3.62 7.99
CA LYS A 180 12.22 -4.37 8.73
C LYS A 180 11.44 -3.44 9.66
N ILE A 181 10.15 -3.69 9.77
CA ILE A 181 9.21 -2.98 10.63
C ILE A 181 8.39 -3.97 11.44
N LYS A 182 7.87 -3.50 12.57
CA LYS A 182 6.77 -4.14 13.30
C LYS A 182 5.57 -3.21 13.27
N PHE A 183 4.36 -3.74 13.35
CA PHE A 183 3.16 -2.91 13.29
C PHE A 183 2.01 -3.48 14.12
N ASP A 184 1.07 -2.61 14.46
CA ASP A 184 -0.25 -2.94 15.03
C ASP A 184 -1.31 -1.98 14.50
N CYS A 185 -2.58 -2.37 14.57
CA CYS A 185 -3.72 -1.53 14.22
C CYS A 185 -4.87 -1.77 15.21
N ASP A 186 -5.57 -0.71 15.58
CA ASP A 186 -6.70 -0.73 16.51
C ASP A 186 -8.01 -1.31 15.93
N CYS A 187 -8.07 -1.55 14.61
CA CYS A 187 -9.31 -2.03 14.01
C CYS A 187 -9.59 -3.52 14.31
N GLY A 188 -10.86 -3.86 14.45
CA GLY A 188 -11.29 -5.25 14.72
C GLY A 188 -10.80 -6.26 13.68
N ARG A 189 -10.65 -5.87 12.41
CA ARG A 189 -10.08 -6.76 11.37
C ARG A 189 -8.64 -7.14 11.68
N HIS A 190 -7.81 -6.20 12.17
CA HIS A 190 -6.45 -6.52 12.57
C HIS A 190 -6.45 -7.37 13.83
N THR A 191 -7.17 -6.93 14.85
CA THR A 191 -7.25 -7.60 16.15
C THR A 191 -7.64 -9.07 16.04
N PHE A 192 -8.74 -9.38 15.33
CA PHE A 192 -9.30 -10.72 15.30
C PHE A 192 -8.82 -11.61 14.14
N TRP A 193 -8.10 -11.06 13.14
CA TRP A 193 -7.66 -11.82 11.97
C TRP A 193 -6.15 -11.89 11.83
N TYR A 194 -5.43 -10.83 12.21
CA TYR A 194 -4.02 -10.66 11.82
C TYR A 194 -3.06 -10.48 12.99
N ARG A 195 -3.50 -9.96 14.15
CA ARG A 195 -2.60 -9.72 15.28
C ARG A 195 -1.94 -11.00 15.78
N TYR A 196 -2.66 -12.12 15.80
CA TYR A 196 -2.09 -13.43 16.11
C TYR A 196 -0.96 -13.80 15.15
N ILE A 197 -1.17 -13.61 13.84
CA ILE A 197 -0.16 -13.88 12.81
C ILE A 197 1.06 -12.97 13.01
N ALA A 198 0.83 -11.67 13.28
CA ALA A 198 1.89 -10.73 13.55
C ALA A 198 2.69 -11.09 14.82
N THR A 199 2.02 -11.61 15.85
CA THR A 199 2.63 -12.08 17.09
C THR A 199 3.54 -13.28 16.86
N ILE A 200 3.02 -14.36 16.27
CA ILE A 200 3.79 -15.58 16.03
C ILE A 200 4.87 -15.41 14.96
N GLY A 201 4.70 -14.46 14.04
CA GLY A 201 5.69 -14.06 13.03
C GLY A 201 6.71 -13.04 13.55
N ASN A 202 6.60 -12.59 14.81
CA ASN A 202 7.48 -11.59 15.45
C ASN A 202 7.56 -10.25 14.70
N PHE A 203 6.44 -9.80 14.12
CA PHE A 203 6.32 -8.47 13.51
C PHE A 203 5.17 -7.64 14.09
N ASN A 204 4.64 -8.03 15.24
CA ASN A 204 3.71 -7.24 16.02
C ASN A 204 4.44 -6.20 16.87
N VAL A 205 3.86 -5.00 17.05
CA VAL A 205 4.29 -4.00 18.03
C VAL A 205 3.20 -3.79 19.08
N GLY A 206 3.60 -3.69 20.33
CA GLY A 206 2.65 -3.55 21.45
C GLY A 206 2.10 -4.89 21.91
N ARG A 207 0.77 -4.97 22.16
CA ARG A 207 0.16 -6.14 22.75
C ARG A 207 0.24 -7.38 21.84
N ALA A 208 0.77 -8.46 22.38
CA ALA A 208 0.74 -9.78 21.75
C ALA A 208 -0.70 -10.37 21.73
N GLU A 209 -0.95 -11.26 20.81
CA GLU A 209 -2.18 -12.03 20.69
C GLU A 209 -1.87 -13.51 20.81
N ASP A 210 -2.32 -14.14 21.87
CA ASP A 210 -2.08 -15.56 22.15
C ASP A 210 -3.23 -16.46 21.71
N GLY A 211 -4.41 -15.89 21.44
CA GLY A 211 -5.60 -16.61 21.01
C GLY A 211 -5.60 -16.90 19.51
N PHE A 212 -5.61 -18.19 19.16
CA PHE A 212 -5.67 -18.63 17.76
C PHE A 212 -7.05 -18.30 17.13
N PRO A 213 -7.09 -17.66 15.94
CA PRO A 213 -8.33 -17.19 15.32
C PRO A 213 -9.09 -18.31 14.59
N LYS A 214 -9.56 -19.35 15.32
CA LYS A 214 -10.19 -20.57 14.77
C LYS A 214 -11.47 -20.34 13.96
N VAL A 215 -12.12 -19.18 14.15
CA VAL A 215 -13.33 -18.80 13.41
C VAL A 215 -13.04 -17.75 12.34
N ARG A 216 -12.27 -16.71 12.68
CA ARG A 216 -12.08 -15.55 11.81
C ARG A 216 -11.04 -15.80 10.72
N ASN A 217 -9.95 -16.50 11.04
CA ASN A 217 -8.87 -16.77 10.10
C ASN A 217 -8.16 -18.12 10.43
N PRO A 218 -8.86 -19.25 10.39
CA PRO A 218 -8.32 -20.55 10.82
C PRO A 218 -7.15 -21.05 9.95
N LYS A 219 -7.03 -20.58 8.71
CA LYS A 219 -5.91 -20.92 7.80
C LYS A 219 -4.75 -19.94 7.90
N LEU A 220 -4.79 -18.97 8.81
CA LEU A 220 -3.78 -17.92 8.99
C LEU A 220 -3.36 -17.25 7.67
N TYR A 221 -4.32 -16.99 6.79
CA TYR A 221 -4.06 -16.40 5.48
C TYR A 221 -4.09 -14.87 5.52
N GLY A 222 -3.10 -14.24 4.84
CA GLY A 222 -2.91 -12.79 4.85
C GLY A 222 -2.24 -12.31 6.15
N VAL A 223 -1.80 -11.04 6.16
CA VAL A 223 -1.01 -10.49 7.29
C VAL A 223 -1.47 -9.12 7.75
N ALA A 224 -2.35 -8.44 7.00
CA ALA A 224 -2.67 -7.05 7.26
C ALA A 224 -4.09 -6.64 6.86
N CYS A 225 -4.69 -5.77 7.66
CA CYS A 225 -5.97 -5.12 7.37
C CYS A 225 -5.80 -3.96 6.37
N LYS A 226 -6.91 -3.44 5.86
CA LYS A 226 -6.94 -2.32 4.91
C LYS A 226 -6.20 -1.06 5.37
N HIS A 227 -6.21 -0.74 6.68
CA HIS A 227 -5.55 0.42 7.25
C HIS A 227 -4.03 0.24 7.26
N VAL A 228 -3.54 -0.90 7.74
CA VAL A 228 -2.12 -1.26 7.67
C VAL A 228 -1.63 -1.24 6.22
N LEU A 229 -2.38 -1.82 5.28
CA LEU A 229 -2.00 -1.82 3.87
C LEU A 229 -1.83 -0.42 3.28
N ARG A 230 -2.69 0.53 3.66
CA ARG A 230 -2.54 1.92 3.23
C ARG A 230 -1.27 2.55 3.81
N VAL A 231 -0.99 2.32 5.09
CA VAL A 231 0.26 2.80 5.74
C VAL A 231 1.48 2.18 5.07
N MET A 232 1.48 0.87 4.81
CA MET A 232 2.59 0.19 4.12
C MET A 232 2.84 0.74 2.71
N ALA A 233 1.78 1.10 1.99
CA ALA A 233 1.91 1.73 0.67
C ALA A 233 2.55 3.13 0.76
N VAL A 234 2.20 3.92 1.77
CA VAL A 234 2.80 5.24 2.02
C VAL A 234 4.28 5.09 2.37
N ILE A 235 4.64 4.15 3.25
CA ILE A 235 6.04 3.89 3.63
C ILE A 235 6.85 3.40 2.42
N ALA A 236 6.32 2.46 1.65
CA ALA A 236 7.07 1.82 0.58
C ALA A 236 7.26 2.72 -0.67
N HIS A 237 6.38 3.71 -0.89
CA HIS A 237 6.30 4.43 -2.16
C HIS A 237 6.06 5.93 -2.05
N GLY A 238 5.85 6.45 -0.84
CA GLY A 238 5.45 7.84 -0.67
C GLY A 238 6.64 8.80 -0.54
N PRO A 239 6.87 9.73 -1.49
CA PRO A 239 7.87 10.80 -1.31
C PRO A 239 7.58 11.66 -0.07
N THR A 240 6.33 11.79 0.29
CA THR A 240 5.89 12.50 1.50
C THR A 240 6.41 11.82 2.76
N PHE A 241 6.40 10.48 2.81
CA PHE A 241 6.95 9.75 3.93
C PHE A 241 8.48 9.87 3.99
N GLU A 242 9.18 9.90 2.86
CA GLU A 242 10.63 10.12 2.82
C GLU A 242 11.00 11.45 3.49
N ASN A 243 10.29 12.53 3.18
CA ASN A 243 10.50 13.84 3.78
C ASN A 243 10.21 13.84 5.30
N PHE A 244 9.17 13.13 5.73
CA PHE A 244 8.88 12.95 7.17
C PHE A 244 9.99 12.16 7.86
N ALA A 245 10.42 11.05 7.29
CA ALA A 245 11.48 10.19 7.83
C ALA A 245 12.83 10.94 7.92
N GLN A 246 13.15 11.80 6.94
CA GLN A 246 14.33 12.67 7.02
C GLN A 246 14.26 13.58 8.24
N ARG A 247 13.14 14.32 8.44
CA ARG A 247 12.98 15.19 9.62
C ARG A 247 13.04 14.40 10.92
N MET A 248 12.48 13.20 10.96
CA MET A 248 12.52 12.35 12.14
C MET A 248 13.95 11.95 12.50
N ILE A 249 14.79 11.61 11.52
CA ILE A 249 16.20 11.28 11.72
C ILE A 249 17.01 12.51 12.08
N ASP A 250 16.83 13.66 11.40
CA ASP A 250 17.50 14.89 11.73
C ASP A 250 17.24 15.32 13.17
N ASN A 251 15.98 15.28 13.60
CA ASN A 251 15.60 15.60 14.97
C ASN A 251 16.20 14.59 15.97
N GLY A 252 16.18 13.29 15.63
CA GLY A 252 16.78 12.25 16.48
C GLY A 252 18.27 12.45 16.67
N ARG A 253 19.01 12.78 15.61
CA ARG A 253 20.44 13.06 15.64
C ARG A 253 20.79 14.31 16.46
N LYS A 254 19.95 15.36 16.40
CA LYS A 254 20.16 16.61 17.13
C LYS A 254 19.88 16.50 18.62
N THR A 255 18.83 15.78 18.98
CA THR A 255 18.33 15.82 20.35
C THR A 255 18.73 14.61 21.19
N LEU A 256 19.10 13.50 20.58
CA LEU A 256 19.33 12.20 21.25
C LEU A 256 18.23 11.85 22.27
N SER A 257 17.06 12.43 22.12
CA SER A 257 15.98 12.38 23.09
C SER A 257 14.87 11.45 22.60
N ASN A 258 14.45 10.55 23.49
CA ASN A 258 13.30 9.68 23.30
C ASN A 258 11.95 10.39 23.56
N LYS A 259 11.90 11.73 23.46
CA LYS A 259 10.67 12.49 23.64
C LYS A 259 9.69 12.24 22.51
N ASN A 260 8.43 12.25 22.86
CA ASN A 260 7.36 12.15 21.87
C ASN A 260 7.32 13.43 21.01
N GLN A 261 7.44 13.28 19.71
CA GLN A 261 7.39 14.37 18.73
C GLN A 261 6.07 14.27 17.98
N THR A 262 5.22 15.26 18.17
CA THR A 262 3.95 15.37 17.44
C THR A 262 4.17 16.04 16.08
N VAL A 263 3.47 15.55 15.08
CA VAL A 263 3.46 16.15 13.73
C VAL A 263 2.52 17.35 13.75
N SER A 264 2.96 18.50 13.23
CA SER A 264 2.13 19.70 13.18
C SER A 264 0.85 19.47 12.35
N VAL A 265 -0.24 20.15 12.73
CA VAL A 265 -1.50 20.07 11.98
C VAL A 265 -1.32 20.46 10.52
N ALA A 266 -0.51 21.48 10.25
CA ALA A 266 -0.20 21.91 8.88
C ALA A 266 0.49 20.80 8.07
N ASP A 267 1.43 20.08 8.66
CA ASP A 267 2.08 18.95 7.98
C ASP A 267 1.13 17.77 7.77
N GLN A 268 0.28 17.47 8.75
CA GLN A 268 -0.76 16.43 8.57
C GLN A 268 -1.72 16.79 7.45
N GLN A 269 -2.16 18.04 7.35
CA GLN A 269 -3.00 18.53 6.24
C GLN A 269 -2.29 18.40 4.89
N LYS A 270 -0.98 18.71 4.81
CA LYS A 270 -0.20 18.49 3.60
C LYS A 270 -0.17 17.03 3.18
N PHE A 271 0.00 16.08 4.12
CA PHE A 271 -0.08 14.65 3.83
C PHE A 271 -1.43 14.25 3.23
N VAL A 272 -2.53 14.69 3.84
CA VAL A 272 -3.88 14.41 3.35
C VAL A 272 -4.08 14.99 1.94
N GLN A 273 -3.74 16.26 1.73
CA GLN A 273 -3.89 16.91 0.44
C GLN A 273 -3.07 16.23 -0.66
N GLN A 274 -1.82 15.85 -0.37
CA GLN A 274 -0.98 15.15 -1.33
C GLN A 274 -1.54 13.76 -1.66
N ALA A 275 -2.05 13.04 -0.66
CA ALA A 275 -2.71 11.75 -0.87
C ALA A 275 -3.97 11.88 -1.74
N LEU A 276 -4.77 12.93 -1.54
CA LEU A 276 -5.98 13.16 -2.31
C LEU A 276 -5.69 13.62 -3.76
N LYS A 277 -4.65 14.46 -3.94
CA LYS A 277 -4.21 14.95 -5.27
C LYS A 277 -3.45 13.89 -6.08
N ALA A 278 -2.91 12.83 -5.46
CA ALA A 278 -2.16 11.80 -6.15
C ALA A 278 -3.04 11.08 -7.19
N ARG A 279 -2.47 10.76 -8.36
CA ARG A 279 -3.17 10.03 -9.41
C ARG A 279 -3.63 8.66 -8.91
N LYS A 280 -4.78 8.17 -9.40
CA LYS A 280 -5.33 6.86 -9.00
C LYS A 280 -4.28 5.74 -9.10
N ARG A 281 -3.48 5.73 -10.16
CA ARG A 281 -2.40 4.75 -10.36
C ARG A 281 -1.37 4.75 -9.22
N ASP A 282 -0.98 5.93 -8.73
CA ASP A 282 0.05 6.08 -7.71
C ASP A 282 -0.48 5.75 -6.31
N ARG A 283 -1.79 5.83 -6.12
CA ARG A 283 -2.50 5.46 -4.88
C ARG A 283 -2.87 3.99 -4.81
N THR A 284 -2.87 3.28 -5.96
CA THR A 284 -3.31 1.89 -6.02
C THR A 284 -2.26 0.97 -5.40
N ILE A 285 -2.69 0.22 -4.40
CA ILE A 285 -1.86 -0.79 -3.73
C ILE A 285 -1.86 -2.04 -4.59
N THR A 286 -0.68 -2.38 -5.12
CA THR A 286 -0.46 -3.53 -5.99
C THR A 286 0.68 -4.37 -5.44
N THR A 287 0.63 -5.69 -5.65
CA THR A 287 1.70 -6.61 -5.28
C THR A 287 2.92 -6.44 -6.19
N SER A 288 4.06 -6.99 -5.79
CA SER A 288 5.28 -7.02 -6.60
C SER A 288 5.06 -7.79 -7.90
N GLU A 289 4.28 -8.85 -7.85
CA GLU A 289 3.90 -9.66 -9.00
C GLU A 289 3.02 -8.89 -9.97
N GLU A 290 1.94 -8.26 -9.49
CA GLU A 290 1.06 -7.40 -10.30
C GLU A 290 1.86 -6.29 -11.00
N ARG A 291 2.83 -5.68 -10.31
CA ARG A 291 3.71 -4.66 -10.92
C ARG A 291 4.64 -5.23 -11.98
N ARG A 292 5.19 -6.43 -11.76
CA ARG A 292 6.03 -7.12 -12.74
C ARG A 292 5.24 -7.42 -14.00
N HIS A 293 4.04 -7.99 -13.86
CA HIS A 293 3.15 -8.26 -14.99
C HIS A 293 2.75 -6.98 -15.75
N ALA A 294 2.40 -5.91 -15.05
CA ALA A 294 2.09 -4.61 -15.66
C ALA A 294 3.29 -4.05 -16.44
N ARG A 295 4.52 -4.18 -15.92
CA ARG A 295 5.74 -3.75 -16.63
C ARG A 295 6.01 -4.60 -17.87
N GLN A 296 5.77 -5.90 -17.81
CA GLN A 296 5.93 -6.81 -18.96
C GLN A 296 4.87 -6.57 -20.03
N ALA A 297 3.65 -6.24 -19.66
CA ALA A 297 2.56 -5.94 -20.60
C ALA A 297 2.72 -4.59 -21.32
N GLN A 298 3.33 -3.58 -20.68
CA GLN A 298 3.51 -2.24 -21.27
C GLN A 298 4.25 -2.21 -22.62
N PRO A 299 5.34 -2.97 -22.85
CA PRO A 299 6.01 -2.99 -24.16
C PRO A 299 5.12 -3.59 -25.24
N ALA A 300 4.36 -4.62 -24.96
CA ALA A 300 3.44 -5.25 -25.90
C ALA A 300 2.28 -4.30 -26.28
N GLU A 301 1.73 -3.60 -25.30
CA GLU A 301 0.68 -2.61 -25.51
C GLU A 301 1.17 -1.41 -26.33
N LYS A 302 2.38 -0.90 -26.02
CA LYS A 302 3.03 0.15 -26.81
C LYS A 302 3.31 -0.28 -28.26
N ARG A 303 3.74 -1.53 -28.49
CA ARG A 303 3.92 -2.09 -29.83
C ARG A 303 2.60 -2.15 -30.60
N ARG A 304 1.54 -2.69 -29.98
CA ARG A 304 0.19 -2.74 -30.57
C ARG A 304 -0.37 -1.34 -30.86
N ALA A 305 -0.17 -0.38 -29.97
CA ALA A 305 -0.57 1.01 -30.20
C ALA A 305 0.20 1.65 -31.34
N ALA A 306 1.53 1.45 -31.41
CA ALA A 306 2.36 1.93 -32.51
C ALA A 306 1.98 1.29 -33.86
N GLU A 307 1.64 0.01 -33.87
CA GLU A 307 1.16 -0.71 -35.03
C GLU A 307 -0.18 -0.17 -35.54
N ARG A 308 -1.13 0.08 -34.60
CA ARG A 308 -2.42 0.73 -34.95
C ARG A 308 -2.20 2.13 -35.56
N VAL A 309 -1.30 2.93 -34.98
CA VAL A 309 -0.97 4.27 -35.52
C VAL A 309 -0.31 4.17 -36.89
N ARG A 310 0.61 3.22 -37.09
CA ARG A 310 1.22 2.99 -38.43
C ARG A 310 0.18 2.55 -39.44
N SER A 311 -0.67 1.58 -39.10
CA SER A 311 -1.74 1.10 -39.95
C SER A 311 -2.74 2.23 -40.32
N ALA A 312 -3.12 3.08 -39.37
CA ALA A 312 -3.98 4.23 -39.63
C ALA A 312 -3.30 5.26 -40.55
N ASN A 313 -2.00 5.54 -40.34
CA ASN A 313 -1.24 6.44 -41.21
C ASN A 313 -1.06 5.88 -42.62
N ASP A 314 -0.86 4.57 -42.77
CA ASP A 314 -0.76 3.93 -44.08
C ASP A 314 -2.11 3.94 -44.83
N GLN A 315 -3.22 3.77 -44.11
CA GLN A 315 -4.56 3.96 -44.70
C GLN A 315 -4.79 5.41 -45.12
N LEU A 316 -4.42 6.38 -44.29
CA LEU A 316 -4.52 7.80 -44.65
C LEU A 316 -3.64 8.14 -45.86
N ARG A 317 -2.44 7.59 -45.93
CA ARG A 317 -1.54 7.79 -47.14
C ARG A 317 -2.19 7.17 -48.37
N LYS A 318 -2.74 5.95 -48.29
CA LYS A 318 -3.43 5.30 -49.43
C LYS A 318 -4.65 6.11 -49.90
N THR A 319 -5.42 6.66 -48.97
CA THR A 319 -6.59 7.51 -49.32
C THR A 319 -6.14 8.87 -49.86
N HIS A 320 -5.03 9.42 -49.36
CA HIS A 320 -4.49 10.68 -49.83
C HIS A 320 -3.88 10.51 -51.23
N THR A 321 -3.12 9.44 -51.50
CA THR A 321 -2.60 9.11 -52.82
C THR A 321 -3.71 8.80 -53.81
N ALA A 322 -4.78 8.13 -53.38
CA ALA A 322 -5.95 7.87 -54.23
C ALA A 322 -6.74 9.17 -54.55
N LYS A 323 -6.72 10.19 -53.67
CA LYS A 323 -7.32 11.50 -53.96
C LYS A 323 -6.40 12.37 -54.86
N VAL A 324 -5.08 12.25 -54.70
CA VAL A 324 -4.09 13.02 -55.51
C VAL A 324 -3.98 12.41 -56.92
N ASN A 325 -4.18 11.12 -57.10
CA ASN A 325 -4.24 10.45 -58.41
C ASN A 325 -5.51 10.69 -59.24
N LYS A 326 -6.54 11.36 -58.67
CA LYS A 326 -7.57 12.05 -59.48
C LYS A 326 -6.96 13.36 -59.95
N SER A 327 -6.06 13.26 -60.90
CA SER A 327 -5.25 14.30 -61.43
C SER A 327 -6.08 15.50 -61.89
N VAL A 328 -5.82 16.64 -61.25
CA VAL A 328 -6.05 17.94 -61.92
C VAL A 328 -5.31 17.85 -63.25
N PRO A 329 -5.97 18.05 -64.41
CA PRO A 329 -5.32 17.97 -65.69
C PRO A 329 -4.09 18.90 -65.73
N PHE A 330 -2.99 18.42 -66.36
CA PHE A 330 -1.69 19.11 -66.42
C PHE A 330 -1.84 20.60 -66.82
N GLU A 331 -2.71 20.88 -67.80
CA GLU A 331 -3.07 22.22 -68.19
C GLU A 331 -3.70 23.09 -67.07
N GLN A 332 -4.45 22.48 -66.16
CA GLN A 332 -5.10 23.19 -65.06
C GLN A 332 -4.07 23.50 -63.93
N LYS A 333 -3.06 22.67 -63.74
CA LYS A 333 -1.91 22.94 -62.86
C LYS A 333 -1.09 24.12 -63.41
N ILE A 334 -0.86 24.15 -64.73
CA ILE A 334 -0.16 25.27 -65.40
C ILE A 334 -0.95 26.58 -65.23
N LYS A 335 -2.27 26.58 -65.50
CA LYS A 335 -3.13 27.76 -65.29
C LYS A 335 -3.09 28.30 -63.86
N THR A 336 -3.08 27.41 -62.88
CA THR A 336 -2.98 27.81 -61.46
C THR A 336 -1.64 28.48 -61.13
N LEU A 337 -0.54 27.93 -61.64
CA LEU A 337 0.80 28.54 -61.43
C LEU A 337 0.96 29.84 -62.20
N MET A 338 0.40 29.94 -63.38
CA MET A 338 0.35 31.21 -64.15
C MET A 338 -0.46 32.30 -63.43
N ALA A 339 -1.58 31.93 -62.81
CA ALA A 339 -2.38 32.83 -61.97
C ALA A 339 -1.64 33.32 -60.70
N MET A 340 -0.62 32.59 -60.26
CA MET A 340 0.26 32.93 -59.16
C MET A 340 1.49 33.75 -59.62
N GLY A 341 1.55 34.14 -60.92
CA GLY A 341 2.60 35.02 -61.49
C GLY A 341 3.79 34.29 -62.10
N TYR A 342 3.73 32.95 -62.24
CA TYR A 342 4.77 32.18 -62.93
C TYR A 342 4.62 32.30 -64.50
N GLY A 343 5.71 32.46 -65.23
CA GLY A 343 5.66 32.27 -66.64
C GLY A 343 5.34 30.82 -67.05
N ARG A 344 4.74 30.60 -68.22
CA ARG A 344 4.31 29.29 -68.67
C ARG A 344 5.45 28.24 -68.65
N ASP A 345 6.63 28.58 -69.06
CA ASP A 345 7.79 27.67 -69.11
C ASP A 345 8.28 27.31 -67.68
N ALA A 346 8.28 28.29 -66.79
CA ALA A 346 8.60 28.07 -65.38
C ALA A 346 7.54 27.19 -64.67
N ALA A 347 6.27 27.35 -65.00
CA ALA A 347 5.19 26.49 -64.47
C ALA A 347 5.30 25.05 -64.95
N VAL A 348 5.66 24.83 -66.23
CA VAL A 348 5.89 23.49 -66.78
C VAL A 348 7.11 22.83 -66.14
N ALA A 349 8.21 23.55 -65.97
CA ALA A 349 9.41 23.04 -65.30
C ALA A 349 9.15 22.68 -63.82
N ALA A 350 8.41 23.50 -63.09
CA ALA A 350 8.05 23.25 -61.68
C ALA A 350 7.18 22.00 -61.51
N ILE A 351 6.21 21.78 -62.42
CA ILE A 351 5.37 20.58 -62.37
C ILE A 351 6.18 19.32 -62.73
N ALA A 352 7.08 19.42 -63.74
CA ALA A 352 7.92 18.29 -64.11
C ALA A 352 8.90 17.89 -62.99
N ALA A 353 9.49 18.88 -62.32
CA ALA A 353 10.35 18.64 -61.16
C ALA A 353 9.60 18.01 -59.98
N ALA A 354 8.36 18.45 -59.70
CA ALA A 354 7.50 17.86 -58.64
C ALA A 354 7.07 16.43 -58.97
N ASP A 355 6.77 16.09 -60.22
CA ASP A 355 6.43 14.75 -60.67
C ASP A 355 7.66 13.80 -60.67
N GLN A 356 8.86 14.29 -60.87
CA GLN A 356 10.12 13.53 -60.72
C GLN A 356 10.45 13.25 -59.24
N ALA A 357 10.18 14.18 -58.35
CA ALA A 357 10.42 14.03 -56.91
C ALA A 357 9.40 13.07 -56.25
N GLN A 358 8.31 12.72 -56.93
CA GLN A 358 7.27 11.79 -56.45
C GLN A 358 7.40 10.35 -57.00
N ARG A 359 8.36 10.12 -57.92
CA ARG A 359 8.75 8.81 -58.43
C ARG A 359 9.93 8.25 -57.63
#